data_1d51e5272fd095815eb5f1d3b11863fd
#
_entry.id   1d51e5272fd095815eb5f1d3b11863fd
#
_cell.length_a   1.000
_cell.length_b   1.000
_cell.length_c   1.000
_cell.angle_alpha   90.00
_cell.angle_beta   90.00
_cell.angle_gamma   90.00
#
_symmetry.space_group_name_H-M   'P 1'
#
loop_
_entity.id
_entity.type
_entity.pdbx_description
1 polymer ?
#
loop_
_entity_poly.entity_id
_entity_poly.type
_entity_poly.pdbx_seq_one_letter_code
_entity_poly.pdbx_strand_id
1 'polypeptide(L)'
;MKAKNYSIHPSVYFIVAALLIAYFFPREGKFRYQFYEGKPWRYGLLTAPSDFPIYKTDAEVQAERDSALKKFEPYYRLDATIESKEIDKLRADYQGTLKNRATPAYMQYIENSLQKLYRDGIISPQDMDGLKKEEYPRINLLAGSVAQPHYSSEFFTVKTAYEFIINNCPSYLDKSILQSCDINNYLVENVTYDKTMSEKVKEDILNSVPLANGMIQAGERIVDRGEIIDNHTYNVLRSLKIVHETKSGGAQRQSIIMGGQFVLVFGILFCFWLYLWSFRIKILHNRKNALFLILCVFVSCILTELCVTYGLFNVYILPFAIVPIVVRTFFDSRTALFTHLIIVLICSLMVPFPHEFLLLQVIAGMVVTFSLRDLYERSQLIRCAFFIFMSYALCYISLSIYQEADFKKINWMMMLYFGINFILLMFTYILVYMLEKTFGYVSSITLVELSNINTPILKRLSETSPGTFQHSLQ
;
A
#
# COMPACT_ATOMS: atom_id res chain seq x y z
N MET A 1 17.93 25.57 -49.25
CA MET A 1 18.56 25.24 -47.96
C MET A 1 18.08 23.86 -47.53
N LYS A 2 18.93 22.80 -47.73
CA LYS A 2 18.61 21.46 -47.21
C LYS A 2 18.85 21.50 -45.70
N ALA A 3 17.79 21.32 -44.91
CA ALA A 3 17.90 21.17 -43.46
C ALA A 3 18.86 19.98 -43.18
N LYS A 4 19.98 20.24 -42.52
CA LYS A 4 20.92 19.24 -42.03
C LYS A 4 20.14 18.45 -40.96
N ASN A 5 19.56 17.31 -41.35
CA ASN A 5 19.04 16.34 -40.40
C ASN A 5 20.20 15.85 -39.53
N TYR A 6 20.39 16.44 -38.36
CA TYR A 6 21.31 15.93 -37.34
C TYR A 6 20.76 14.54 -36.91
N SER A 7 21.33 13.51 -37.52
CA SER A 7 20.95 12.15 -37.18
C SER A 7 21.59 11.79 -35.86
N ILE A 8 20.78 11.77 -34.78
CA ILE A 8 21.21 11.25 -33.47
C ILE A 8 21.73 9.84 -33.66
N HIS A 9 22.97 9.60 -33.23
CA HIS A 9 23.59 8.27 -33.35
C HIS A 9 22.80 7.27 -32.48
N PRO A 10 22.50 6.03 -32.95
CA PRO A 10 21.69 5.05 -32.20
C PRO A 10 22.17 4.77 -30.78
N SER A 11 23.48 4.86 -30.52
CA SER A 11 24.06 4.68 -29.18
C SER A 11 23.52 5.64 -28.14
N VAL A 12 23.07 6.84 -28.54
CA VAL A 12 22.51 7.82 -27.64
C VAL A 12 21.19 7.31 -26.99
N TYR A 13 20.41 6.53 -27.74
CA TYR A 13 19.17 5.93 -27.21
C TYR A 13 19.43 4.97 -26.04
N PHE A 14 20.54 4.21 -26.07
CA PHE A 14 20.93 3.29 -24.99
C PHE A 14 21.35 4.05 -23.75
N ILE A 15 22.08 5.15 -23.89
CA ILE A 15 22.49 6.00 -22.76
C ILE A 15 21.28 6.66 -22.11
N VAL A 16 20.39 7.23 -22.94
CA VAL A 16 19.14 7.84 -22.43
C VAL A 16 18.26 6.81 -21.74
N ALA A 17 18.11 5.62 -22.32
CA ALA A 17 17.36 4.54 -21.69
C ALA A 17 17.98 4.11 -20.35
N ALA A 18 19.31 4.00 -20.27
CA ALA A 18 20.00 3.68 -19.01
C ALA A 18 19.74 4.73 -17.93
N LEU A 19 19.79 6.02 -18.28
CA LEU A 19 19.49 7.11 -17.36
C LEU A 19 18.02 7.07 -16.89
N LEU A 20 17.09 6.88 -17.81
CA LEU A 20 15.67 6.82 -17.48
C LEU A 20 15.34 5.59 -16.61
N ILE A 21 15.84 4.40 -16.97
CA ILE A 21 15.63 3.19 -16.17
C ILE A 21 16.24 3.37 -14.78
N ALA A 22 17.47 3.87 -14.66
CA ALA A 22 18.11 4.10 -13.37
C ALA A 22 17.37 5.16 -12.53
N TYR A 23 16.75 6.15 -13.17
CA TYR A 23 15.93 7.15 -12.48
C TYR A 23 14.66 6.55 -11.83
N PHE A 24 14.02 5.61 -12.51
CA PHE A 24 12.84 4.90 -12.02
C PHE A 24 13.17 3.68 -11.15
N PHE A 25 14.44 3.36 -10.93
CA PHE A 25 14.85 2.22 -10.13
C PHE A 25 14.47 2.41 -8.66
N PRO A 26 14.08 1.34 -7.92
CA PRO A 26 13.79 1.42 -6.49
C PRO A 26 14.98 2.04 -5.75
N ARG A 27 14.73 3.15 -5.04
CA ARG A 27 15.78 3.94 -4.39
C ARG A 27 16.19 3.41 -3.01
N GLU A 28 15.44 2.46 -2.48
CA GLU A 28 15.71 1.85 -1.19
C GLU A 28 16.82 0.80 -1.32
N GLY A 29 17.84 0.91 -0.51
CA GLY A 29 18.86 -0.15 -0.40
C GLY A 29 18.21 -1.43 0.08
N LYS A 30 18.08 -2.44 -0.79
CA LYS A 30 17.45 -3.72 -0.43
C LYS A 30 18.16 -4.33 0.78
N PHE A 31 17.38 -4.71 1.78
CA PHE A 31 17.89 -5.50 2.90
C PHE A 31 18.43 -6.83 2.35
N ARG A 32 19.67 -7.14 2.69
CA ARG A 32 20.43 -8.23 2.06
C ARG A 32 19.84 -9.62 2.29
N TYR A 33 19.10 -9.78 3.39
CA TYR A 33 18.66 -11.08 3.87
C TYR A 33 17.17 -11.29 3.61
N GLN A 34 16.81 -12.50 3.15
CA GLN A 34 15.43 -12.96 3.04
C GLN A 34 15.16 -13.94 4.17
N PHE A 35 14.10 -13.73 4.93
CA PHE A 35 13.76 -14.52 6.10
C PHE A 35 12.25 -14.70 6.22
N TYR A 36 11.87 -15.83 6.82
CA TYR A 36 10.49 -16.20 7.05
C TYR A 36 10.37 -16.81 8.43
N GLU A 37 9.28 -16.52 9.13
CA GLU A 37 8.96 -17.13 10.40
C GLU A 37 8.83 -18.67 10.25
N GLY A 38 9.35 -19.40 11.20
CA GLY A 38 9.32 -20.88 11.22
C GLY A 38 10.31 -21.56 10.27
N LYS A 39 11.11 -20.80 9.50
CA LYS A 39 12.13 -21.37 8.59
C LYS A 39 13.55 -21.23 9.15
N PRO A 40 14.47 -22.13 8.80
CA PRO A 40 15.85 -22.01 9.21
C PRO A 40 16.55 -20.83 8.52
N TRP A 41 17.39 -20.12 9.28
CA TRP A 41 18.27 -19.08 8.75
C TRP A 41 19.32 -19.66 7.81
N ARG A 42 19.37 -19.18 6.57
CA ARG A 42 20.21 -19.76 5.51
C ARG A 42 21.60 -19.12 5.39
N TYR A 43 21.80 -17.97 6.02
CA TYR A 43 23.03 -17.20 5.92
C TYR A 43 23.95 -17.50 7.11
N GLY A 44 25.14 -16.91 7.13
CA GLY A 44 26.04 -17.00 8.27
C GLY A 44 25.53 -16.25 9.50
N LEU A 45 26.34 -16.25 10.56
CA LEU A 45 26.05 -15.50 11.79
C LEU A 45 25.70 -14.05 11.47
N LEU A 46 24.55 -13.59 11.96
CA LEU A 46 24.10 -12.21 11.89
C LEU A 46 24.18 -11.58 13.27
N THR A 47 24.97 -10.52 13.36
CA THR A 47 25.04 -9.64 14.54
C THR A 47 24.48 -8.26 14.22
N ALA A 48 24.02 -7.56 15.23
CA ALA A 48 23.48 -6.22 15.07
C ALA A 48 24.58 -5.23 14.64
N PRO A 49 24.43 -4.52 13.51
CA PRO A 49 25.44 -3.58 13.02
C PRO A 49 25.48 -2.26 13.81
N SER A 50 24.43 -1.96 14.53
CA SER A 50 24.28 -0.77 15.41
C SER A 50 23.13 -1.03 16.37
N ASP A 51 23.01 -0.18 17.40
CA ASP A 51 21.82 -0.20 18.26
C ASP A 51 20.56 0.11 17.45
N PHE A 52 19.50 -0.66 17.68
CA PHE A 52 18.21 -0.43 17.05
C PHE A 52 17.04 -0.94 17.90
N PRO A 53 15.86 -0.25 17.85
CA PRO A 53 14.68 -0.68 18.58
C PRO A 53 14.01 -1.89 17.90
N ILE A 54 13.41 -2.77 18.72
CA ILE A 54 12.54 -3.85 18.24
C ILE A 54 11.12 -3.27 18.09
N TYR A 55 10.72 -2.95 16.88
CA TYR A 55 9.39 -2.41 16.61
C TYR A 55 8.29 -3.45 16.80
N LYS A 56 7.22 -3.03 17.47
CA LYS A 56 5.98 -3.80 17.58
C LYS A 56 5.32 -3.95 16.21
N THR A 57 4.49 -4.96 16.07
CA THR A 57 3.60 -5.08 14.91
C THR A 57 2.47 -4.05 15.00
N ASP A 58 1.88 -3.68 13.85
CA ASP A 58 0.76 -2.74 13.83
C ASP A 58 -0.43 -3.25 14.65
N ALA A 59 -0.64 -4.57 14.67
CA ALA A 59 -1.67 -5.23 15.48
C ALA A 59 -1.41 -5.09 17.00
N GLU A 60 -0.15 -5.26 17.45
CA GLU A 60 0.23 -5.07 18.84
C GLU A 60 0.08 -3.61 19.28
N VAL A 61 0.54 -2.67 18.45
CA VAL A 61 0.38 -1.23 18.72
C VAL A 61 -1.09 -0.86 18.81
N GLN A 62 -1.92 -1.35 17.90
CA GLN A 62 -3.35 -1.06 17.92
C GLN A 62 -4.04 -1.67 19.15
N ALA A 63 -3.72 -2.91 19.50
CA ALA A 63 -4.27 -3.55 20.70
C ALA A 63 -3.88 -2.80 21.98
N GLU A 64 -2.66 -2.29 22.09
CA GLU A 64 -2.23 -1.48 23.23
C GLU A 64 -2.89 -0.11 23.24
N ARG A 65 -3.08 0.53 22.08
CA ARG A 65 -3.81 1.80 21.95
C ARG A 65 -5.26 1.63 22.39
N ASP A 66 -5.93 0.57 21.93
CA ASP A 66 -7.31 0.27 22.31
C ASP A 66 -7.41 -0.02 23.83
N SER A 67 -6.42 -0.72 24.37
CA SER A 67 -6.35 -0.98 25.83
C SER A 67 -6.08 0.29 26.64
N ALA A 68 -5.25 1.20 26.13
CA ALA A 68 -4.95 2.48 26.76
C ALA A 68 -6.19 3.41 26.72
N LEU A 69 -6.93 3.41 25.61
CA LEU A 69 -8.16 4.20 25.46
C LEU A 69 -9.30 3.73 26.39
N LYS A 70 -9.33 2.45 26.77
CA LYS A 70 -10.32 1.94 27.76
C LYS A 70 -10.18 2.59 29.13
N LYS A 71 -9.02 3.16 29.45
CA LYS A 71 -8.76 3.89 30.70
C LYS A 71 -9.00 5.39 30.58
N PHE A 72 -9.44 5.84 29.41
CA PHE A 72 -9.73 7.26 29.20
C PHE A 72 -10.99 7.66 29.94
N GLU A 73 -10.92 8.80 30.65
CA GLU A 73 -12.04 9.46 31.32
C GLU A 73 -12.26 10.83 30.66
N PRO A 74 -13.49 11.12 30.17
CA PRO A 74 -13.77 12.37 29.46
C PRO A 74 -13.71 13.58 30.41
N TYR A 75 -13.33 14.72 29.85
CA TYR A 75 -13.24 15.97 30.60
C TYR A 75 -14.50 16.82 30.42
N TYR A 76 -15.01 17.30 31.52
CA TYR A 76 -16.14 18.22 31.60
C TYR A 76 -15.73 19.47 32.35
N ARG A 77 -16.28 20.61 31.99
CA ARG A 77 -15.98 21.92 32.61
C ARG A 77 -17.17 22.38 33.43
N LEU A 78 -16.90 22.76 34.69
CA LEU A 78 -17.86 23.36 35.57
C LEU A 78 -17.81 24.90 35.41
N ASP A 79 -18.92 25.51 35.07
CA ASP A 79 -19.09 26.96 35.06
C ASP A 79 -19.71 27.44 36.38
N ALA A 80 -18.87 27.88 37.29
CA ALA A 80 -19.30 28.39 38.60
C ALA A 80 -20.06 29.74 38.52
N THR A 81 -19.99 30.43 37.35
CA THR A 81 -20.72 31.73 37.21
C THR A 81 -22.21 31.55 37.06
N ILE A 82 -22.66 30.38 36.61
CA ILE A 82 -24.07 30.06 36.42
C ILE A 82 -24.81 30.01 37.76
N GLU A 83 -24.17 29.43 38.79
CA GLU A 83 -24.73 29.37 40.14
C GLU A 83 -25.13 30.77 40.63
N SER A 84 -24.17 31.70 40.66
CA SER A 84 -24.41 33.07 41.12
C SER A 84 -25.49 33.78 40.30
N LYS A 85 -25.41 33.62 38.97
CA LYS A 85 -26.37 34.27 38.04
C LYS A 85 -27.81 33.80 38.25
N GLU A 86 -28.03 32.50 38.40
CA GLU A 86 -29.38 31.97 38.56
C GLU A 86 -29.94 32.18 39.97
N ILE A 87 -29.09 32.22 41.00
CA ILE A 87 -29.48 32.60 42.36
C ILE A 87 -29.86 34.09 42.41
N ASP A 88 -29.10 34.99 41.79
CA ASP A 88 -29.43 36.41 41.73
C ASP A 88 -30.72 36.66 40.96
N LYS A 89 -30.97 35.92 39.88
CA LYS A 89 -32.22 35.93 39.15
C LYS A 89 -33.40 35.50 40.02
N LEU A 90 -33.24 34.38 40.75
CA LEU A 90 -34.23 33.93 41.71
C LEU A 90 -34.58 34.99 42.78
N ARG A 91 -33.55 35.66 43.35
CA ARG A 91 -33.71 36.73 44.33
C ARG A 91 -34.45 37.93 43.75
N ALA A 92 -34.14 38.33 42.51
CA ALA A 92 -34.82 39.43 41.82
C ALA A 92 -36.28 39.10 41.56
N ASP A 93 -36.58 37.87 41.05
CA ASP A 93 -37.95 37.44 40.81
C ASP A 93 -38.77 37.28 42.11
N TYR A 94 -38.10 36.92 43.22
CA TYR A 94 -38.74 36.88 44.52
C TYR A 94 -39.19 38.27 45.00
N GLN A 95 -38.42 39.33 44.77
CA GLN A 95 -38.81 40.70 45.10
C GLN A 95 -39.99 41.22 44.27
N GLY A 96 -40.17 40.65 43.07
CA GLY A 96 -41.23 40.98 42.12
C GLY A 96 -42.48 40.10 42.27
N THR A 97 -42.48 38.99 41.57
CA THR A 97 -43.68 38.16 41.30
C THR A 97 -43.86 37.02 42.30
N LEU A 98 -42.79 36.43 42.87
CA LEU A 98 -42.89 35.25 43.74
C LEU A 98 -43.24 35.57 45.19
N LYS A 99 -43.03 36.78 45.64
CA LYS A 99 -43.34 37.23 47.05
C LYS A 99 -44.77 37.02 47.40
N ASN A 100 -45.69 37.08 46.44
CA ASN A 100 -47.09 36.86 46.63
C ASN A 100 -47.53 35.37 46.63
N ARG A 101 -46.62 34.46 46.17
CA ARG A 101 -46.91 33.03 46.05
C ARG A 101 -46.13 32.17 47.05
N ALA A 102 -44.97 32.62 47.53
CA ALA A 102 -44.13 31.85 48.42
C ALA A 102 -43.64 32.68 49.63
N THR A 103 -43.56 32.08 50.79
CA THR A 103 -43.00 32.72 52.00
C THR A 103 -41.46 32.67 51.95
N PRO A 104 -40.74 33.46 52.77
CA PRO A 104 -39.28 33.44 52.84
C PRO A 104 -38.68 32.04 53.07
N ALA A 105 -39.42 31.16 53.76
CA ALA A 105 -38.99 29.78 53.99
C ALA A 105 -38.84 28.94 52.70
N TYR A 106 -39.77 29.11 51.72
CA TYR A 106 -39.64 28.47 50.39
C TYR A 106 -38.45 29.01 49.62
N MET A 107 -38.25 30.33 49.68
CA MET A 107 -37.13 30.96 49.01
C MET A 107 -35.79 30.41 49.51
N GLN A 108 -35.61 30.34 50.82
CA GLN A 108 -34.39 29.82 51.42
C GLN A 108 -34.18 28.34 51.08
N TYR A 109 -35.25 27.55 51.05
CA TYR A 109 -35.15 26.14 50.64
C TYR A 109 -34.73 26.00 49.18
N ILE A 110 -35.36 26.75 48.26
CA ILE A 110 -34.99 26.72 46.82
C ILE A 110 -33.57 27.17 46.64
N GLU A 111 -33.13 28.28 47.27
CA GLU A 111 -31.77 28.81 47.16
C GLU A 111 -30.74 27.78 47.65
N ASN A 112 -30.94 27.19 48.82
CA ASN A 112 -30.03 26.16 49.35
C ASN A 112 -30.00 24.91 48.46
N SER A 113 -31.15 24.53 47.90
CA SER A 113 -31.22 23.39 46.98
C SER A 113 -30.49 23.67 45.67
N LEU A 114 -30.65 24.86 45.08
CA LEU A 114 -29.94 25.29 43.90
C LEU A 114 -28.42 25.35 44.12
N GLN A 115 -27.96 25.92 45.25
CA GLN A 115 -26.53 25.94 45.61
C GLN A 115 -25.93 24.53 45.66
N LYS A 116 -26.69 23.59 46.28
CA LYS A 116 -26.25 22.19 46.34
C LYS A 116 -26.18 21.58 44.95
N LEU A 117 -27.22 21.71 44.12
CA LEU A 117 -27.31 21.14 42.79
C LEU A 117 -26.26 21.71 41.85
N TYR A 118 -25.98 23.02 41.90
CA TYR A 118 -24.93 23.66 41.10
C TYR A 118 -23.52 23.26 41.54
N ARG A 119 -23.32 22.98 42.83
CA ARG A 119 -22.05 22.45 43.34
C ARG A 119 -21.83 21.01 42.90
N ASP A 120 -22.91 20.16 42.97
CA ASP A 120 -22.85 18.77 42.52
C ASP A 120 -22.79 18.66 40.98
N GLY A 121 -23.34 19.66 40.28
CA GLY A 121 -23.27 19.79 38.83
C GLY A 121 -24.54 19.32 38.09
N ILE A 122 -25.03 20.17 37.18
CA ILE A 122 -26.15 19.90 36.27
C ILE A 122 -25.60 19.74 34.86
N ILE A 123 -25.78 18.55 34.30
CA ILE A 123 -25.29 18.16 32.96
C ILE A 123 -26.46 18.05 31.99
N SER A 124 -26.21 18.20 30.70
CA SER A 124 -27.20 18.00 29.66
C SER A 124 -27.71 16.55 29.61
N PRO A 125 -29.00 16.32 29.32
CA PRO A 125 -29.52 14.97 29.13
C PRO A 125 -28.79 14.20 28.02
N GLN A 126 -28.37 14.90 26.97
CA GLN A 126 -27.63 14.31 25.83
C GLN A 126 -26.26 13.81 26.28
N ASP A 127 -25.51 14.62 27.04
CA ASP A 127 -24.19 14.24 27.55
C ASP A 127 -24.31 13.10 28.58
N MET A 128 -25.32 13.11 29.42
CA MET A 128 -25.60 12.03 30.40
C MET A 128 -25.90 10.70 29.70
N ASP A 129 -26.69 10.73 28.63
CA ASP A 129 -26.99 9.54 27.83
C ASP A 129 -25.75 9.07 27.08
N GLY A 130 -24.92 9.99 26.60
CA GLY A 130 -23.59 9.69 25.98
C GLY A 130 -22.67 8.95 26.96
N LEU A 131 -22.55 9.45 28.19
CA LEU A 131 -21.73 8.82 29.24
C LEU A 131 -22.21 7.40 29.56
N LYS A 132 -23.53 7.18 29.62
CA LYS A 132 -24.13 5.85 29.86
C LYS A 132 -23.89 4.90 28.67
N LYS A 133 -24.04 5.39 27.44
CA LYS A 133 -23.87 4.60 26.21
C LYS A 133 -22.43 4.17 25.97
N GLU A 134 -21.49 5.04 26.28
CA GLU A 134 -20.04 4.77 26.14
C GLU A 134 -19.45 4.11 27.38
N GLU A 135 -20.25 3.77 28.39
CA GLU A 135 -19.87 3.11 29.65
C GLU A 135 -18.75 3.84 30.42
N TYR A 136 -18.80 5.18 30.43
CA TYR A 136 -17.86 5.97 31.26
C TYR A 136 -18.41 6.12 32.68
N PRO A 137 -17.94 5.31 33.66
CA PRO A 137 -18.39 5.41 35.05
C PRO A 137 -17.85 6.66 35.74
N ARG A 138 -16.75 7.21 35.23
CA ARG A 138 -16.06 8.40 35.78
C ARG A 138 -15.81 9.44 34.71
N ILE A 139 -15.80 10.67 35.15
CA ILE A 139 -15.41 11.83 34.32
C ILE A 139 -14.46 12.72 35.14
N ASN A 140 -13.65 13.49 34.45
CA ASN A 140 -12.78 14.49 35.06
C ASN A 140 -13.46 15.86 34.99
N LEU A 141 -13.90 16.39 36.15
CA LEU A 141 -14.52 17.69 36.22
C LEU A 141 -13.47 18.81 36.41
N LEU A 142 -13.42 19.72 35.47
CA LEU A 142 -12.56 20.90 35.52
C LEU A 142 -13.28 22.04 36.25
N ALA A 143 -12.87 22.31 37.48
CA ALA A 143 -13.25 23.50 38.21
C ALA A 143 -12.09 24.52 38.20
N GLY A 144 -12.20 25.52 37.34
CA GLY A 144 -11.07 26.43 37.08
C GLY A 144 -9.88 25.71 36.41
N SER A 145 -8.75 25.62 37.15
CA SER A 145 -7.52 24.97 36.64
C SER A 145 -7.28 23.56 37.23
N VAL A 146 -8.19 23.05 38.05
CA VAL A 146 -8.03 21.77 38.73
C VAL A 146 -9.03 20.77 38.19
N ALA A 147 -8.51 19.60 37.75
CA ALA A 147 -9.35 18.46 37.35
C ALA A 147 -9.52 17.52 38.55
N GLN A 148 -10.74 17.13 38.82
CA GLN A 148 -11.09 16.15 39.87
C GLN A 148 -11.94 15.03 39.28
N PRO A 149 -11.64 13.75 39.60
CA PRO A 149 -12.46 12.64 39.15
C PRO A 149 -13.75 12.56 39.90
N HIS A 150 -14.86 12.47 39.19
CA HIS A 150 -16.22 12.31 39.74
C HIS A 150 -16.90 11.12 39.06
N TYR A 151 -17.83 10.48 39.76
CA TYR A 151 -18.69 9.47 39.17
C TYR A 151 -19.79 10.13 38.33
N SER A 152 -20.07 9.61 37.16
CA SER A 152 -21.15 10.11 36.29
C SER A 152 -22.51 10.09 36.94
N SER A 153 -22.70 9.20 37.94
CA SER A 153 -23.92 9.09 38.72
C SER A 153 -24.14 10.22 39.75
N GLU A 154 -23.12 11.03 40.04
CA GLU A 154 -23.22 12.16 41.00
C GLU A 154 -23.91 13.39 40.39
N PHE A 155 -23.91 13.47 39.04
CA PHE A 155 -24.46 14.62 38.34
C PHE A 155 -25.96 14.54 38.15
N PHE A 156 -26.58 15.68 38.13
CA PHE A 156 -28.01 15.84 37.87
C PHE A 156 -28.25 16.27 36.44
N THR A 157 -29.35 15.85 35.84
CA THR A 157 -29.94 16.52 34.67
C THR A 157 -30.96 17.54 35.16
N VAL A 158 -31.38 18.50 34.33
CA VAL A 158 -32.42 19.48 34.69
C VAL A 158 -33.66 18.78 35.26
N LYS A 159 -34.06 17.64 34.68
CA LYS A 159 -35.19 16.86 35.14
C LYS A 159 -34.95 16.25 36.53
N THR A 160 -33.84 15.56 36.72
CA THR A 160 -33.52 14.92 38.01
C THR A 160 -33.23 15.94 39.10
N ALA A 161 -32.71 17.12 38.77
CA ALA A 161 -32.51 18.23 39.65
C ALA A 161 -33.88 18.80 40.17
N TYR A 162 -34.83 18.96 39.25
CA TYR A 162 -36.20 19.35 39.62
C TYR A 162 -36.85 18.30 40.52
N GLU A 163 -36.77 17.03 40.14
CA GLU A 163 -37.31 15.93 40.97
C GLU A 163 -36.66 15.87 42.35
N PHE A 164 -35.34 16.15 42.43
CA PHE A 164 -34.63 16.23 43.72
C PHE A 164 -35.19 17.32 44.63
N ILE A 165 -35.46 18.54 44.12
CA ILE A 165 -36.00 19.65 44.90
C ILE A 165 -37.40 19.28 45.39
N ILE A 166 -38.27 18.72 44.54
CA ILE A 166 -39.66 18.38 44.91
C ILE A 166 -39.73 17.19 45.88
N ASN A 167 -38.89 16.17 45.69
CA ASN A 167 -38.93 14.97 46.51
C ASN A 167 -38.31 15.17 47.89
N ASN A 168 -37.32 16.03 48.01
CA ASN A 168 -36.65 16.36 49.27
C ASN A 168 -37.29 17.56 49.99
N CYS A 169 -38.50 17.96 49.58
CA CYS A 169 -39.25 19.04 50.23
C CYS A 169 -39.51 18.72 51.71
N PRO A 170 -39.10 19.59 52.64
CA PRO A 170 -39.38 19.42 54.09
C PRO A 170 -40.87 19.35 54.37
N SER A 171 -41.25 18.58 55.37
CA SER A 171 -42.67 18.34 55.74
C SER A 171 -43.44 19.59 56.16
N TYR A 172 -42.73 20.68 56.49
CA TYR A 172 -43.34 21.95 56.83
C TYR A 172 -43.63 22.86 55.62
N LEU A 173 -43.22 22.45 54.38
CA LEU A 173 -43.52 23.13 53.16
C LEU A 173 -44.46 22.33 52.29
N ASP A 174 -45.37 23.02 51.59
CA ASP A 174 -46.34 22.39 50.69
C ASP A 174 -45.67 22.25 49.26
N LYS A 175 -45.72 21.01 48.76
CA LYS A 175 -45.16 20.70 47.40
C LYS A 175 -45.93 21.43 46.31
N SER A 176 -47.20 21.69 46.45
CA SER A 176 -48.05 22.38 45.46
C SER A 176 -47.56 23.84 45.24
N ILE A 177 -47.24 24.50 46.37
CA ILE A 177 -46.70 25.87 46.31
C ILE A 177 -45.34 25.87 45.68
N LEU A 178 -44.48 24.89 46.01
CA LEU A 178 -43.17 24.78 45.44
C LEU A 178 -43.22 24.59 43.90
N GLN A 179 -44.18 23.78 43.43
CA GLN A 179 -44.41 23.58 41.97
C GLN A 179 -44.90 24.87 41.29
N SER A 180 -45.64 25.73 41.99
CA SER A 180 -46.11 27.01 41.44
C SER A 180 -45.02 28.10 41.35
N CYS A 181 -43.83 27.85 41.91
CA CYS A 181 -42.67 28.74 41.85
C CYS A 181 -41.84 28.68 40.56
N ASP A 182 -42.26 27.87 39.57
CA ASP A 182 -41.61 27.74 38.26
C ASP A 182 -40.09 27.47 38.36
N ILE A 183 -39.68 26.58 39.27
CA ILE A 183 -38.27 26.27 39.62
C ILE A 183 -37.45 25.90 38.37
N ASN A 184 -38.09 25.31 37.36
CA ASN A 184 -37.39 24.95 36.12
C ASN A 184 -36.70 26.13 35.42
N ASN A 185 -37.19 27.37 35.64
CA ASN A 185 -36.58 28.57 35.05
C ASN A 185 -35.20 28.93 35.62
N TYR A 186 -34.82 28.30 36.74
CA TYR A 186 -33.56 28.50 37.48
C TYR A 186 -32.66 27.27 37.43
N LEU A 187 -33.03 26.22 36.68
CA LEU A 187 -32.25 25.01 36.51
C LEU A 187 -31.63 25.03 35.13
N VAL A 188 -30.36 25.41 35.06
CA VAL A 188 -29.55 25.51 33.84
C VAL A 188 -28.35 24.59 33.95
N GLU A 189 -27.94 24.05 32.86
CA GLU A 189 -26.74 23.21 32.78
C GLU A 189 -25.48 24.04 33.07
N ASN A 190 -24.67 23.62 34.06
CA ASN A 190 -23.43 24.27 34.43
C ASN A 190 -22.22 23.36 34.22
N VAL A 191 -22.42 22.11 33.77
CA VAL A 191 -21.37 21.17 33.42
C VAL A 191 -21.47 20.86 31.93
N THR A 192 -20.43 21.18 31.17
CA THR A 192 -20.37 21.02 29.72
C THR A 192 -19.18 20.17 29.33
N TYR A 193 -19.32 19.36 28.27
CA TYR A 193 -18.23 18.55 27.73
C TYR A 193 -17.11 19.42 27.17
N ASP A 194 -15.88 19.24 27.69
CA ASP A 194 -14.69 19.91 27.14
C ASP A 194 -14.05 19.07 26.06
N LYS A 195 -14.52 19.28 24.82
CA LYS A 195 -14.03 18.57 23.65
C LYS A 195 -12.54 18.74 23.44
N THR A 196 -12.04 19.97 23.59
CA THR A 196 -10.64 20.31 23.32
C THR A 196 -9.68 19.58 24.27
N MET A 197 -10.01 19.57 25.55
CA MET A 197 -9.19 18.89 26.55
C MET A 197 -9.30 17.37 26.43
N SER A 198 -10.49 16.85 26.19
CA SER A 198 -10.70 15.42 26.00
C SER A 198 -9.97 14.87 24.77
N GLU A 199 -10.02 15.57 23.63
CA GLU A 199 -9.30 15.15 22.41
C GLU A 199 -7.79 15.22 22.61
N LYS A 200 -7.29 16.29 23.26
CA LYS A 200 -5.86 16.42 23.57
C LYS A 200 -5.36 15.28 24.43
N VAL A 201 -6.08 14.96 25.51
CA VAL A 201 -5.69 13.85 26.40
C VAL A 201 -5.77 12.51 25.71
N LYS A 202 -6.79 12.28 24.84
CA LYS A 202 -6.85 11.08 23.99
C LYS A 202 -5.62 10.96 23.10
N GLU A 203 -5.22 12.06 22.46
CA GLU A 203 -4.04 12.09 21.61
C GLU A 203 -2.76 11.83 22.43
N ASP A 204 -2.63 12.43 23.61
CA ASP A 204 -1.48 12.20 24.50
C ASP A 204 -1.42 10.73 24.95
N ILE A 205 -2.55 10.10 25.26
CA ILE A 205 -2.62 8.67 25.59
C ILE A 205 -2.16 7.82 24.39
N LEU A 206 -2.65 8.10 23.18
CA LEU A 206 -2.26 7.37 21.96
C LEU A 206 -0.78 7.53 21.64
N ASN A 207 -0.22 8.73 21.87
CA ASN A 207 1.18 9.02 21.63
C ASN A 207 2.10 8.46 22.73
N SER A 208 1.56 8.17 23.92
CA SER A 208 2.33 7.57 25.02
C SER A 208 2.59 6.07 24.83
N VAL A 209 1.87 5.40 23.91
CA VAL A 209 2.06 3.98 23.63
C VAL A 209 3.41 3.77 22.93
N PRO A 210 4.35 3.01 23.54
CA PRO A 210 5.66 2.81 22.96
C PRO A 210 5.56 1.95 21.69
N LEU A 211 6.21 2.41 20.61
CA LEU A 211 6.27 1.72 19.34
C LEU A 211 7.27 0.54 19.32
N ALA A 212 8.08 0.39 20.37
CA ALA A 212 9.10 -0.64 20.47
C ALA A 212 8.99 -1.42 21.78
N ASN A 213 9.32 -2.72 21.75
CA ASN A 213 9.32 -3.62 22.90
C ASN A 213 10.68 -3.76 23.59
N GLY A 214 11.74 -3.18 23.00
CA GLY A 214 13.09 -3.28 23.52
C GLY A 214 14.11 -2.72 22.54
N MET A 215 15.38 -2.92 22.81
CA MET A 215 16.52 -2.48 22.01
C MET A 215 17.54 -3.60 21.88
N ILE A 216 18.06 -3.82 20.69
CA ILE A 216 19.19 -4.70 20.40
C ILE A 216 20.44 -3.84 20.35
N GLN A 217 21.50 -4.28 21.04
CA GLN A 217 22.78 -3.56 21.09
C GLN A 217 23.69 -3.91 19.92
N ALA A 218 24.55 -2.99 19.51
CA ALA A 218 25.54 -3.24 18.47
C ALA A 218 26.46 -4.42 18.86
N GLY A 219 26.67 -5.34 17.91
CA GLY A 219 27.43 -6.59 18.15
C GLY A 219 26.65 -7.74 18.77
N GLU A 220 25.41 -7.51 19.25
CA GLU A 220 24.56 -8.57 19.78
C GLU A 220 24.22 -9.58 18.68
N ARG A 221 24.27 -10.88 19.05
CA ARG A 221 23.91 -11.98 18.15
C ARG A 221 22.40 -11.99 17.93
N ILE A 222 21.96 -11.98 16.67
CA ILE A 222 20.55 -12.05 16.29
C ILE A 222 20.16 -13.49 15.92
N VAL A 223 20.90 -14.12 15.00
CA VAL A 223 20.59 -15.46 14.49
C VAL A 223 21.82 -16.09 13.84
N ASP A 224 21.97 -17.41 13.92
CA ASP A 224 23.05 -18.15 13.27
C ASP A 224 22.53 -19.16 12.24
N ARG A 225 23.43 -19.65 11.39
CA ARG A 225 23.10 -20.57 10.29
C ARG A 225 22.42 -21.84 10.79
N GLY A 226 21.26 -22.16 10.23
CA GLY A 226 20.47 -23.35 10.57
C GLY A 226 19.52 -23.13 11.75
N GLU A 227 19.61 -22.03 12.47
CA GLU A 227 18.70 -21.67 13.58
C GLU A 227 17.32 -21.35 13.03
N ILE A 228 16.26 -21.89 13.67
CA ILE A 228 14.88 -21.64 13.26
C ILE A 228 14.50 -20.22 13.70
N ILE A 229 13.95 -19.44 12.77
CA ILE A 229 13.48 -18.08 13.02
C ILE A 229 12.15 -18.17 13.78
N ASP A 230 12.17 -17.99 15.09
CA ASP A 230 10.98 -17.85 15.91
C ASP A 230 10.34 -16.45 15.76
N ASN A 231 9.20 -16.24 16.39
CA ASN A 231 8.47 -14.96 16.32
C ASN A 231 9.34 -13.80 16.84
N HIS A 232 10.08 -13.99 17.92
CA HIS A 232 10.97 -12.95 18.48
C HIS A 232 12.08 -12.58 17.48
N THR A 233 12.81 -13.56 16.98
CA THR A 233 13.88 -13.37 15.98
C THR A 233 13.33 -12.76 14.69
N TYR A 234 12.12 -13.15 14.28
CA TYR A 234 11.45 -12.55 13.13
C TYR A 234 11.18 -11.05 13.32
N ASN A 235 10.68 -10.65 14.50
CA ASN A 235 10.41 -9.25 14.82
C ASN A 235 11.71 -8.43 14.91
N VAL A 236 12.79 -9.02 15.44
CA VAL A 236 14.13 -8.41 15.45
C VAL A 236 14.64 -8.20 14.03
N LEU A 237 14.58 -9.21 13.18
CA LEU A 237 15.01 -9.11 11.77
C LEU A 237 14.17 -8.12 10.97
N ARG A 238 12.85 -8.08 11.21
CA ARG A 238 11.95 -7.09 10.63
C ARG A 238 12.33 -5.67 11.05
N SER A 239 12.62 -5.49 12.33
CA SER A 239 13.04 -4.19 12.89
C SER A 239 14.38 -3.75 12.31
N LEU A 240 15.34 -4.66 12.20
CA LEU A 240 16.62 -4.41 11.55
C LEU A 240 16.43 -3.99 10.09
N LYS A 241 15.51 -4.63 9.37
CA LYS A 241 15.16 -4.28 8.00
C LYS A 241 14.61 -2.86 7.93
N ILE A 242 13.64 -2.49 8.77
CA ILE A 242 13.05 -1.14 8.83
C ILE A 242 14.14 -0.09 9.11
N VAL A 243 15.00 -0.34 10.09
CA VAL A 243 16.10 0.58 10.43
C VAL A 243 17.12 0.73 9.30
N HIS A 244 17.41 -0.38 8.60
CA HIS A 244 18.30 -0.36 7.43
C HIS A 244 17.71 0.48 6.31
N GLU A 245 16.43 0.31 6.01
CA GLU A 245 15.70 1.07 4.99
C GLU A 245 15.60 2.55 5.37
N THR A 246 15.28 2.88 6.61
CA THR A 246 15.19 4.25 7.11
C THR A 246 16.57 4.96 7.13
N LYS A 247 17.62 4.28 7.61
CA LYS A 247 19.00 4.81 7.59
C LYS A 247 19.56 4.95 6.16
N SER A 248 18.99 4.25 5.19
CA SER A 248 19.36 4.39 3.77
C SER A 248 18.91 5.71 3.14
N GLY A 249 18.04 6.48 3.81
CA GLY A 249 17.45 7.74 3.32
C GLY A 249 18.38 8.97 3.32
N GLY A 250 19.64 8.88 3.71
CA GLY A 250 20.58 10.01 3.61
C GLY A 250 20.87 10.38 2.14
N ALA A 251 20.71 11.66 1.75
CA ALA A 251 20.86 12.13 0.37
C ALA A 251 22.18 11.70 -0.29
N GLN A 252 23.29 11.68 0.44
CA GLN A 252 24.59 11.25 -0.06
C GLN A 252 24.63 9.74 -0.34
N ARG A 253 24.05 8.92 0.53
CA ARG A 253 23.99 7.45 0.36
C ARG A 253 23.08 7.09 -0.78
N GLN A 254 21.95 7.78 -0.94
CA GLN A 254 21.02 7.60 -2.04
C GLN A 254 21.68 7.91 -3.40
N SER A 255 22.53 8.95 -3.47
CA SER A 255 23.29 9.28 -4.67
C SER A 255 24.30 8.19 -5.05
N ILE A 256 24.97 7.57 -4.07
CA ILE A 256 25.90 6.45 -4.29
C ILE A 256 25.13 5.22 -4.81
N ILE A 257 23.99 4.88 -4.21
CA ILE A 257 23.13 3.76 -4.65
C ILE A 257 22.68 4.01 -6.09
N MET A 258 22.18 5.20 -6.40
CA MET A 258 21.74 5.56 -7.75
C MET A 258 22.89 5.49 -8.77
N GLY A 259 24.10 5.93 -8.39
CA GLY A 259 25.30 5.79 -9.21
C GLY A 259 25.63 4.33 -9.50
N GLY A 260 25.60 3.46 -8.50
CA GLY A 260 25.80 2.01 -8.65
C GLY A 260 24.75 1.35 -9.54
N GLN A 261 23.48 1.70 -9.34
CA GLN A 261 22.37 1.22 -10.18
C GLN A 261 22.53 1.65 -11.63
N PHE A 262 22.90 2.92 -11.86
CA PHE A 262 23.16 3.42 -13.22
C PHE A 262 24.29 2.67 -13.90
N VAL A 263 25.44 2.48 -13.23
CA VAL A 263 26.60 1.74 -13.79
C VAL A 263 26.21 0.31 -14.17
N LEU A 264 25.41 -0.34 -13.31
CA LEU A 264 24.97 -1.72 -13.53
C LEU A 264 23.99 -1.82 -14.71
N VAL A 265 22.95 -0.98 -14.75
CA VAL A 265 21.98 -0.94 -15.86
C VAL A 265 22.69 -0.54 -17.17
N PHE A 266 23.57 0.45 -17.11
CA PHE A 266 24.37 0.85 -18.26
C PHE A 266 25.25 -0.29 -18.76
N GLY A 267 25.92 -1.04 -17.89
CA GLY A 267 26.72 -2.21 -18.23
C GLY A 267 25.91 -3.28 -18.96
N ILE A 268 24.70 -3.60 -18.46
CA ILE A 268 23.80 -4.57 -19.13
C ILE A 268 23.33 -4.06 -20.49
N LEU A 269 22.94 -2.80 -20.62
CA LEU A 269 22.55 -2.20 -21.90
C LEU A 269 23.71 -2.04 -22.84
N PHE A 270 24.91 -1.80 -22.34
CA PHE A 270 26.14 -1.76 -23.15
C PHE A 270 26.47 -3.14 -23.75
N CYS A 271 26.30 -4.23 -22.98
CA CYS A 271 26.39 -5.60 -23.51
C CYS A 271 25.36 -5.84 -24.61
N PHE A 272 24.13 -5.33 -24.46
CA PHE A 272 23.12 -5.41 -25.49
C PHE A 272 23.48 -4.62 -26.75
N TRP A 273 24.01 -3.41 -26.58
CA TRP A 273 24.54 -2.61 -27.71
C TRP A 273 25.69 -3.32 -28.42
N LEU A 274 26.65 -3.90 -27.68
CA LEU A 274 27.76 -4.69 -28.26
C LEU A 274 27.25 -5.89 -29.07
N TYR A 275 26.24 -6.61 -28.55
CA TYR A 275 25.59 -7.70 -29.27
C TYR A 275 25.02 -7.21 -30.62
N LEU A 276 24.22 -6.13 -30.59
CA LEU A 276 23.65 -5.57 -31.83
C LEU A 276 24.73 -5.05 -32.80
N TRP A 277 25.76 -4.42 -32.28
CA TRP A 277 26.86 -3.93 -33.07
C TRP A 277 27.66 -5.07 -33.76
N SER A 278 27.92 -6.15 -33.01
CA SER A 278 28.72 -7.27 -33.51
C SER A 278 27.94 -8.20 -34.44
N PHE A 279 26.67 -8.47 -34.13
CA PHE A 279 25.89 -9.52 -34.82
C PHE A 279 24.71 -8.99 -35.62
N ARG A 280 24.22 -7.80 -35.34
CA ARG A 280 22.95 -7.25 -35.89
C ARG A 280 23.07 -5.78 -36.27
N ILE A 281 24.18 -5.41 -36.91
CA ILE A 281 24.50 -4.03 -37.27
C ILE A 281 23.36 -3.35 -38.07
N LYS A 282 22.69 -4.10 -38.98
CA LYS A 282 21.56 -3.60 -39.76
C LYS A 282 20.35 -3.17 -38.86
N ILE A 283 20.11 -3.89 -37.76
CA ILE A 283 19.08 -3.55 -36.80
C ILE A 283 19.47 -2.28 -36.03
N LEU A 284 20.72 -2.20 -35.60
CA LEU A 284 21.25 -1.05 -34.85
C LEU A 284 21.22 0.24 -35.67
N HIS A 285 21.59 0.20 -36.97
CA HIS A 285 21.60 1.38 -37.83
C HIS A 285 20.19 1.87 -38.23
N ASN A 286 19.20 0.98 -38.21
CA ASN A 286 17.82 1.39 -38.42
C ASN A 286 17.22 1.96 -37.11
N ARG A 287 17.02 3.28 -37.08
CA ARG A 287 16.52 4.00 -35.91
C ARG A 287 15.22 3.42 -35.35
N LYS A 288 14.27 3.05 -36.25
CA LYS A 288 12.98 2.48 -35.82
C LYS A 288 13.18 1.17 -35.08
N ASN A 289 14.06 0.31 -35.58
CA ASN A 289 14.35 -0.99 -35.00
C ASN A 289 15.06 -0.87 -33.64
N ALA A 290 16.10 -0.03 -33.56
CA ALA A 290 16.81 0.22 -32.31
C ALA A 290 15.89 0.84 -31.25
N LEU A 291 15.10 1.83 -31.64
CA LEU A 291 14.13 2.47 -30.72
C LEU A 291 13.08 1.47 -30.22
N PHE A 292 12.57 0.61 -31.10
CA PHE A 292 11.61 -0.42 -30.75
C PHE A 292 12.14 -1.40 -29.70
N LEU A 293 13.38 -1.91 -29.88
CA LEU A 293 13.99 -2.83 -28.91
C LEU A 293 14.24 -2.17 -27.57
N ILE A 294 14.71 -0.91 -27.58
CA ILE A 294 14.89 -0.14 -26.34
C ILE A 294 13.57 0.16 -25.66
N LEU A 295 12.53 0.48 -26.43
CA LEU A 295 11.19 0.70 -25.91
C LEU A 295 10.63 -0.56 -25.21
N CYS A 296 10.85 -1.76 -25.79
CA CYS A 296 10.49 -3.02 -25.13
C CYS A 296 11.19 -3.18 -23.77
N VAL A 297 12.51 -2.90 -23.71
CA VAL A 297 13.24 -2.94 -22.43
C VAL A 297 12.67 -1.93 -21.44
N PHE A 298 12.51 -0.69 -21.86
CA PHE A 298 12.05 0.40 -21.00
C PHE A 298 10.64 0.14 -20.43
N VAL A 299 9.69 -0.24 -21.30
CA VAL A 299 8.30 -0.53 -20.87
C VAL A 299 8.27 -1.70 -19.88
N SER A 300 9.02 -2.77 -20.14
CA SER A 300 9.10 -3.91 -19.21
C SER A 300 9.65 -3.51 -17.84
N CYS A 301 10.69 -2.67 -17.80
CA CYS A 301 11.27 -2.17 -16.56
C CYS A 301 10.28 -1.29 -15.78
N ILE A 302 9.60 -0.36 -16.46
CA ILE A 302 8.60 0.52 -15.82
C ILE A 302 7.43 -0.28 -15.27
N LEU A 303 6.90 -1.25 -16.03
CA LEU A 303 5.82 -2.11 -15.56
C LEU A 303 6.23 -2.93 -14.32
N THR A 304 7.48 -3.42 -14.31
CA THR A 304 8.02 -4.14 -13.15
C THR A 304 8.13 -3.24 -11.94
N GLU A 305 8.67 -2.04 -12.12
CA GLU A 305 8.82 -1.05 -11.04
C GLU A 305 7.47 -0.65 -10.46
N LEU A 306 6.49 -0.32 -11.30
CA LEU A 306 5.14 0.02 -10.85
C LEU A 306 4.50 -1.14 -10.06
N CYS A 307 4.69 -2.37 -10.54
CA CYS A 307 4.16 -3.55 -9.88
C CYS A 307 4.79 -3.77 -8.49
N VAL A 308 6.11 -3.61 -8.39
CA VAL A 308 6.85 -3.85 -7.14
C VAL A 308 6.65 -2.72 -6.12
N THR A 309 6.71 -1.46 -6.57
CA THR A 309 6.63 -0.28 -5.69
C THR A 309 5.22 -0.09 -5.12
N TYR A 310 4.19 -0.23 -5.95
CA TYR A 310 2.80 -0.03 -5.50
C TYR A 310 2.13 -1.30 -5.01
N GLY A 311 2.76 -2.48 -5.16
CA GLY A 311 2.18 -3.74 -4.69
C GLY A 311 0.83 -4.09 -5.32
N LEU A 312 0.52 -3.55 -6.51
CA LEU A 312 -0.78 -3.67 -7.17
C LEU A 312 -1.18 -5.13 -7.40
N PHE A 313 -0.21 -5.95 -7.81
CA PHE A 313 -0.38 -7.37 -8.08
C PHE A 313 0.97 -8.10 -8.08
N ASN A 314 0.94 -9.42 -8.14
CA ASN A 314 2.18 -10.21 -8.15
C ASN A 314 2.92 -10.03 -9.50
N VAL A 315 4.25 -9.88 -9.46
CA VAL A 315 5.10 -9.67 -10.64
C VAL A 315 4.98 -10.78 -11.71
N TYR A 316 4.61 -11.99 -11.31
CA TYR A 316 4.41 -13.13 -12.21
C TYR A 316 3.12 -13.05 -13.05
N ILE A 317 2.24 -12.07 -12.78
CA ILE A 317 1.10 -11.74 -13.66
C ILE A 317 1.60 -11.02 -14.92
N LEU A 318 2.73 -10.27 -14.82
CA LEU A 318 3.28 -9.56 -15.97
C LEU A 318 3.78 -10.54 -17.05
N PRO A 319 3.26 -10.44 -18.27
CA PRO A 319 3.59 -11.39 -19.34
C PRO A 319 4.91 -11.02 -20.04
N PHE A 320 6.03 -11.18 -19.37
CA PHE A 320 7.37 -10.89 -19.92
C PHE A 320 7.65 -11.62 -21.23
N ALA A 321 7.07 -12.80 -21.41
CA ALA A 321 7.22 -13.59 -22.64
C ALA A 321 6.57 -12.93 -23.87
N ILE A 322 5.73 -11.89 -23.70
CA ILE A 322 5.25 -11.08 -24.85
C ILE A 322 6.43 -10.51 -25.64
N VAL A 323 7.48 -10.05 -24.94
CA VAL A 323 8.61 -9.39 -25.63
C VAL A 323 9.32 -10.34 -26.61
N PRO A 324 9.81 -11.52 -26.20
CA PRO A 324 10.44 -12.41 -27.16
C PRO A 324 9.47 -12.91 -28.24
N ILE A 325 8.17 -13.07 -28.00
CA ILE A 325 7.18 -13.40 -29.03
C ILE A 325 7.11 -12.29 -30.07
N VAL A 326 6.95 -11.04 -29.64
CA VAL A 326 6.82 -9.87 -30.52
C VAL A 326 8.12 -9.63 -31.28
N VAL A 327 9.28 -9.67 -30.59
CA VAL A 327 10.58 -9.48 -31.24
C VAL A 327 10.86 -10.59 -32.24
N ARG A 328 10.47 -11.85 -31.96
CA ARG A 328 10.60 -12.97 -32.90
C ARG A 328 9.74 -12.79 -34.14
N THR A 329 8.58 -12.18 -34.01
CA THR A 329 7.66 -11.93 -35.12
C THR A 329 8.24 -10.96 -36.16
N PHE A 330 9.02 -9.97 -35.73
CA PHE A 330 9.58 -8.92 -36.60
C PHE A 330 11.08 -9.11 -36.91
N PHE A 331 11.79 -9.83 -36.04
CA PHE A 331 13.24 -10.08 -36.18
C PHE A 331 13.53 -11.58 -36.11
N ASP A 332 14.74 -11.92 -35.70
CA ASP A 332 15.17 -13.30 -35.57
C ASP A 332 15.13 -13.83 -34.12
N SER A 333 15.12 -15.15 -33.98
CA SER A 333 15.05 -15.83 -32.66
C SER A 333 16.20 -15.46 -31.74
N ARG A 334 17.42 -15.21 -32.29
CA ARG A 334 18.59 -14.81 -31.47
C ARG A 334 18.39 -13.43 -30.87
N THR A 335 17.92 -12.46 -31.65
CA THR A 335 17.64 -11.10 -31.18
C THR A 335 16.50 -11.12 -30.16
N ALA A 336 15.47 -11.94 -30.39
CA ALA A 336 14.36 -12.11 -29.44
C ALA A 336 14.82 -12.63 -28.08
N LEU A 337 15.64 -13.70 -28.06
CA LEU A 337 16.16 -14.28 -26.83
C LEU A 337 17.09 -13.29 -26.11
N PHE A 338 18.01 -12.63 -26.82
CA PHE A 338 18.93 -11.66 -26.21
C PHE A 338 18.17 -10.47 -25.61
N THR A 339 17.19 -9.91 -26.32
CA THR A 339 16.37 -8.82 -25.80
C THR A 339 15.63 -9.24 -24.52
N HIS A 340 15.05 -10.45 -24.52
CA HIS A 340 14.39 -11.00 -23.35
C HIS A 340 15.35 -11.19 -22.16
N LEU A 341 16.53 -11.76 -22.40
CA LEU A 341 17.54 -11.93 -21.35
C LEU A 341 17.98 -10.59 -20.72
N ILE A 342 18.17 -9.56 -21.53
CA ILE A 342 18.50 -8.21 -21.06
C ILE A 342 17.39 -7.67 -20.16
N ILE A 343 16.12 -7.82 -20.57
CA ILE A 343 14.96 -7.40 -19.78
C ILE A 343 14.93 -8.16 -18.45
N VAL A 344 15.05 -9.48 -18.50
CA VAL A 344 15.00 -10.35 -17.31
C VAL A 344 16.13 -10.01 -16.35
N LEU A 345 17.35 -9.75 -16.83
CA LEU A 345 18.48 -9.33 -16.01
C LEU A 345 18.21 -8.00 -15.30
N ILE A 346 17.72 -6.98 -16.02
CA ILE A 346 17.44 -5.67 -15.41
C ILE A 346 16.27 -5.79 -14.41
N CYS A 347 15.16 -6.45 -14.80
CA CYS A 347 13.99 -6.60 -13.96
C CYS A 347 14.26 -7.47 -12.71
N SER A 348 15.17 -8.45 -12.80
CA SER A 348 15.55 -9.26 -11.64
C SER A 348 16.19 -8.47 -10.51
N LEU A 349 16.77 -7.31 -10.81
CA LEU A 349 17.33 -6.40 -9.81
C LEU A 349 16.23 -5.66 -9.00
N MET A 350 15.02 -5.57 -9.56
CA MET A 350 13.88 -4.87 -8.96
C MET A 350 13.01 -5.81 -8.11
N VAL A 351 12.87 -7.08 -8.51
CA VAL A 351 11.93 -8.03 -7.89
C VAL A 351 12.43 -8.57 -6.54
N PRO A 352 11.51 -8.99 -5.63
CA PRO A 352 11.88 -9.51 -4.31
C PRO A 352 12.65 -10.84 -4.36
N PHE A 353 12.34 -11.74 -5.31
CA PHE A 353 12.93 -13.08 -5.46
C PHE A 353 13.71 -13.21 -6.78
N PRO A 354 14.92 -12.61 -6.90
CA PRO A 354 15.65 -12.56 -8.15
C PRO A 354 15.96 -13.92 -8.78
N HIS A 355 16.37 -14.91 -7.96
CA HIS A 355 16.75 -16.24 -8.46
C HIS A 355 15.58 -17.01 -9.04
N GLU A 356 14.44 -17.01 -8.34
CA GLU A 356 13.21 -17.65 -8.81
C GLU A 356 12.73 -16.98 -10.09
N PHE A 357 12.69 -15.64 -10.11
CA PHE A 357 12.31 -14.86 -11.28
C PHE A 357 13.21 -15.15 -12.48
N LEU A 358 14.54 -15.15 -12.30
CA LEU A 358 15.51 -15.45 -13.36
C LEU A 358 15.27 -16.83 -13.97
N LEU A 359 15.15 -17.87 -13.14
CA LEU A 359 14.93 -19.23 -13.61
C LEU A 359 13.65 -19.35 -14.44
N LEU A 360 12.53 -18.86 -13.89
CA LEU A 360 11.23 -18.93 -14.58
C LEU A 360 11.25 -18.17 -15.91
N GLN A 361 11.77 -16.94 -15.93
CA GLN A 361 11.74 -16.11 -17.12
C GLN A 361 12.74 -16.56 -18.21
N VAL A 362 13.93 -17.03 -17.82
CA VAL A 362 14.91 -17.57 -18.79
C VAL A 362 14.33 -18.79 -19.50
N ILE A 363 13.72 -19.72 -18.74
CA ILE A 363 13.09 -20.91 -19.32
C ILE A 363 11.93 -20.52 -20.24
N ALA A 364 11.09 -19.58 -19.82
CA ALA A 364 10.00 -19.09 -20.67
C ALA A 364 10.52 -18.50 -21.98
N GLY A 365 11.61 -17.72 -21.96
CA GLY A 365 12.26 -17.18 -23.16
C GLY A 365 12.80 -18.26 -24.10
N MET A 366 13.37 -19.34 -23.54
CA MET A 366 13.79 -20.50 -24.33
C MET A 366 12.60 -21.21 -24.97
N VAL A 367 11.51 -21.44 -24.22
CA VAL A 367 10.27 -22.05 -24.74
C VAL A 367 9.70 -21.24 -25.90
N VAL A 368 9.66 -19.89 -25.78
CA VAL A 368 9.24 -19.02 -26.89
C VAL A 368 10.11 -19.26 -28.12
N THR A 369 11.45 -19.28 -27.94
CA THR A 369 12.40 -19.42 -29.04
C THR A 369 12.24 -20.74 -29.79
N PHE A 370 11.99 -21.84 -29.08
CA PHE A 370 11.77 -23.16 -29.67
C PHE A 370 10.36 -23.31 -30.26
N SER A 371 9.33 -22.82 -29.56
CA SER A 371 7.94 -22.94 -29.98
C SER A 371 7.62 -22.14 -31.24
N LEU A 372 8.32 -21.01 -31.46
CA LEU A 372 8.11 -20.11 -32.60
C LEU A 372 9.26 -20.18 -33.62
N ARG A 373 9.91 -21.35 -33.77
CA ARG A 373 10.99 -21.53 -34.74
C ARG A 373 10.54 -21.20 -36.17
N ASP A 374 9.40 -21.73 -36.56
CA ASP A 374 8.80 -21.55 -37.89
C ASP A 374 7.40 -20.96 -37.71
N LEU A 375 7.29 -19.64 -37.77
CA LEU A 375 6.06 -18.92 -37.49
C LEU A 375 5.24 -18.75 -38.78
N TYR A 376 4.31 -19.67 -39.05
CA TYR A 376 3.48 -19.66 -40.24
C TYR A 376 1.98 -19.43 -39.94
N GLU A 377 1.54 -19.75 -38.71
CA GLU A 377 0.13 -19.70 -38.34
C GLU A 377 -0.10 -18.95 -37.04
N ARG A 378 -1.23 -18.25 -36.95
CA ARG A 378 -1.66 -17.55 -35.73
C ARG A 378 -1.93 -18.49 -34.55
N SER A 379 -2.36 -19.72 -34.84
CA SER A 379 -2.60 -20.79 -33.86
C SER A 379 -1.33 -21.16 -33.06
N GLN A 380 -0.15 -20.95 -33.64
CA GLN A 380 1.13 -21.22 -32.99
C GLN A 380 1.38 -20.29 -31.79
N LEU A 381 0.83 -19.07 -31.79
CA LEU A 381 0.94 -18.15 -30.65
C LEU A 381 0.19 -18.70 -29.44
N ILE A 382 -1.00 -19.27 -29.65
CA ILE A 382 -1.80 -19.87 -28.56
C ILE A 382 -1.08 -21.10 -28.01
N ARG A 383 -0.56 -21.97 -28.89
CA ARG A 383 0.25 -23.13 -28.47
C ARG A 383 1.49 -22.72 -27.69
N CYS A 384 2.17 -21.67 -28.13
CA CYS A 384 3.33 -21.11 -27.43
C CYS A 384 2.95 -20.61 -26.04
N ALA A 385 1.85 -19.85 -25.89
CA ALA A 385 1.36 -19.39 -24.60
C ALA A 385 1.06 -20.56 -23.64
N PHE A 386 0.47 -21.65 -24.14
CA PHE A 386 0.22 -22.85 -23.36
C PHE A 386 1.53 -23.52 -22.88
N PHE A 387 2.54 -23.65 -23.75
CA PHE A 387 3.83 -24.21 -23.37
C PHE A 387 4.56 -23.33 -22.33
N ILE A 388 4.42 -22.00 -22.42
CA ILE A 388 4.95 -21.07 -21.41
C ILE A 388 4.27 -21.30 -20.07
N PHE A 389 2.94 -21.40 -20.03
CA PHE A 389 2.20 -21.71 -18.80
C PHE A 389 2.66 -23.03 -18.18
N MET A 390 2.77 -24.09 -18.99
CA MET A 390 3.24 -25.39 -18.52
C MET A 390 4.68 -25.32 -17.99
N SER A 391 5.56 -24.56 -18.65
CA SER A 391 6.92 -24.38 -18.20
C SER A 391 7.01 -23.63 -16.86
N TYR A 392 6.23 -22.58 -16.67
CA TYR A 392 6.13 -21.87 -15.38
C TYR A 392 5.64 -22.80 -14.28
N ALA A 393 4.56 -23.54 -14.51
CA ALA A 393 3.98 -24.46 -13.53
C ALA A 393 4.99 -25.54 -13.13
N LEU A 394 5.61 -26.20 -14.12
CA LEU A 394 6.59 -27.27 -13.87
C LEU A 394 7.82 -26.73 -13.12
N CYS A 395 8.39 -25.62 -13.56
CA CYS A 395 9.58 -25.05 -12.94
C CYS A 395 9.30 -24.55 -11.53
N TYR A 396 8.16 -23.90 -11.30
CA TYR A 396 7.79 -23.40 -9.97
C TYR A 396 7.56 -24.57 -9.00
N ILE A 397 6.80 -25.59 -9.39
CA ILE A 397 6.58 -26.79 -8.56
C ILE A 397 7.91 -27.45 -8.22
N SER A 398 8.79 -27.66 -9.22
CA SER A 398 10.10 -28.27 -9.03
C SER A 398 10.97 -27.45 -8.08
N LEU A 399 10.97 -26.12 -8.24
CA LEU A 399 11.73 -25.21 -7.39
C LEU A 399 11.19 -25.20 -5.96
N SER A 400 9.86 -25.18 -5.80
CA SER A 400 9.22 -25.24 -4.47
C SER A 400 9.53 -26.56 -3.75
N ILE A 401 9.48 -27.69 -4.44
CA ILE A 401 9.85 -28.99 -3.85
C ILE A 401 11.33 -28.98 -3.46
N TYR A 402 12.21 -28.48 -4.33
CA TYR A 402 13.65 -28.40 -4.05
C TYR A 402 13.95 -27.53 -2.81
N GLN A 403 13.20 -26.44 -2.62
CA GLN A 403 13.41 -25.52 -1.50
C GLN A 403 12.78 -25.99 -0.19
N GLU A 404 11.57 -26.56 -0.24
CA GLU A 404 10.75 -26.83 0.95
C GLU A 404 10.73 -28.32 1.34
N ALA A 405 11.09 -29.24 0.41
CA ALA A 405 10.98 -30.69 0.58
C ALA A 405 9.59 -31.19 1.06
N ASP A 406 8.52 -30.37 0.87
CA ASP A 406 7.16 -30.66 1.31
C ASP A 406 6.14 -30.13 0.29
N PHE A 407 5.31 -31.02 -0.28
CA PHE A 407 4.26 -30.66 -1.23
C PHE A 407 3.15 -29.79 -0.61
N LYS A 408 2.91 -29.86 0.69
CA LYS A 408 1.86 -29.09 1.37
C LYS A 408 2.20 -27.60 1.47
N LYS A 409 3.47 -27.25 1.32
CA LYS A 409 3.95 -25.86 1.41
C LYS A 409 3.96 -25.13 0.05
N ILE A 410 3.54 -25.79 -1.03
CA ILE A 410 3.45 -25.16 -2.34
C ILE A 410 2.36 -24.08 -2.29
N ASN A 411 2.72 -22.87 -2.68
CA ASN A 411 1.76 -21.78 -2.81
C ASN A 411 0.96 -21.91 -4.12
N TRP A 412 -0.21 -22.54 -4.06
CA TRP A 412 -1.08 -22.76 -5.21
C TRP A 412 -1.63 -21.48 -5.85
N MET A 413 -1.59 -20.35 -5.12
CA MET A 413 -1.95 -19.06 -5.68
C MET A 413 -1.05 -18.63 -6.85
N MET A 414 0.19 -19.12 -6.89
CA MET A 414 1.11 -18.89 -8.02
C MET A 414 0.58 -19.49 -9.33
N MET A 415 -0.15 -20.61 -9.27
CA MET A 415 -0.78 -21.19 -10.47
C MET A 415 -1.85 -20.27 -11.05
N LEU A 416 -2.60 -19.58 -10.20
CA LEU A 416 -3.55 -18.56 -10.63
C LEU A 416 -2.85 -17.39 -11.35
N TYR A 417 -1.73 -16.92 -10.81
CA TYR A 417 -0.95 -15.84 -11.46
C TYR A 417 -0.41 -16.27 -12.82
N PHE A 418 0.09 -17.50 -12.95
CA PHE A 418 0.52 -18.04 -14.23
C PHE A 418 -0.67 -18.22 -15.20
N GLY A 419 -1.86 -18.58 -14.70
CA GLY A 419 -3.09 -18.64 -15.50
C GLY A 419 -3.51 -17.28 -16.05
N ILE A 420 -3.45 -16.23 -15.25
CA ILE A 420 -3.68 -14.84 -15.69
C ILE A 420 -2.65 -14.43 -16.73
N ASN A 421 -1.37 -14.74 -16.51
CA ASN A 421 -0.28 -14.50 -17.45
C ASN A 421 -0.54 -15.19 -18.81
N PHE A 422 -0.98 -16.45 -18.80
CA PHE A 422 -1.38 -17.17 -20.00
C PHE A 422 -2.48 -16.44 -20.78
N ILE A 423 -3.53 -15.97 -20.10
CA ILE A 423 -4.61 -15.21 -20.73
C ILE A 423 -4.07 -13.93 -21.37
N LEU A 424 -3.20 -13.20 -20.65
CA LEU A 424 -2.57 -11.99 -21.16
C LEU A 424 -1.68 -12.28 -22.38
N LEU A 425 -0.98 -13.41 -22.41
CA LEU A 425 -0.18 -13.83 -23.57
C LEU A 425 -1.05 -14.08 -24.81
N MET A 426 -2.30 -14.48 -24.68
CA MET A 426 -3.20 -14.63 -25.84
C MET A 426 -3.48 -13.29 -26.53
N PHE A 427 -3.44 -12.16 -25.81
CA PHE A 427 -3.58 -10.83 -26.40
C PHE A 427 -2.37 -10.36 -27.20
N THR A 428 -1.26 -11.12 -27.20
CA THR A 428 -0.06 -10.79 -27.98
C THR A 428 -0.38 -10.64 -29.45
N TYR A 429 -1.34 -11.39 -29.98
CA TYR A 429 -1.78 -11.29 -31.37
C TYR A 429 -2.31 -9.88 -31.72
N ILE A 430 -3.15 -9.30 -30.85
CA ILE A 430 -3.68 -7.95 -31.04
C ILE A 430 -2.51 -6.93 -30.98
N LEU A 431 -1.57 -7.14 -30.06
CA LEU A 431 -0.40 -6.28 -29.91
C LEU A 431 0.49 -6.31 -31.15
N VAL A 432 0.73 -7.49 -31.73
CA VAL A 432 1.50 -7.63 -33.00
C VAL A 432 0.82 -6.83 -34.11
N TYR A 433 -0.49 -6.96 -34.29
CA TYR A 433 -1.24 -6.20 -35.29
C TYR A 433 -1.13 -4.68 -35.07
N MET A 434 -1.24 -4.22 -33.81
CA MET A 434 -1.09 -2.80 -33.49
C MET A 434 0.32 -2.29 -33.83
N LEU A 435 1.36 -3.08 -33.54
CA LEU A 435 2.75 -2.74 -33.79
C LEU A 435 3.07 -2.73 -35.30
N GLU A 436 2.51 -3.65 -36.09
CA GLU A 436 2.60 -3.63 -37.56
C GLU A 436 2.08 -2.30 -38.10
N LYS A 437 0.92 -1.86 -37.63
CA LYS A 437 0.30 -0.61 -38.10
C LYS A 437 1.08 0.64 -37.64
N THR A 438 1.62 0.63 -36.41
CA THR A 438 2.29 1.81 -35.80
C THR A 438 3.70 1.99 -36.35
N PHE A 439 4.50 0.91 -36.41
CA PHE A 439 5.89 0.97 -36.85
C PHE A 439 6.06 0.71 -38.35
N GLY A 440 5.01 0.25 -39.01
CA GLY A 440 5.06 -0.12 -40.45
C GLY A 440 5.86 -1.39 -40.67
N TYR A 441 5.91 -2.29 -39.70
CA TYR A 441 6.51 -3.62 -39.84
C TYR A 441 5.58 -4.54 -40.61
N VAL A 442 6.17 -5.56 -41.26
CA VAL A 442 5.43 -6.67 -41.85
C VAL A 442 5.89 -7.95 -41.16
N SER A 443 4.99 -8.64 -40.49
CA SER A 443 5.30 -9.91 -39.82
C SER A 443 5.46 -11.06 -40.80
N SER A 444 6.17 -12.10 -40.40
CA SER A 444 6.27 -13.33 -41.16
C SER A 444 4.85 -13.96 -41.39
N ILE A 445 3.94 -13.82 -40.45
CA ILE A 445 2.56 -14.29 -40.55
C ILE A 445 1.82 -13.55 -41.69
N THR A 446 1.92 -12.22 -41.69
CA THR A 446 1.29 -11.39 -42.74
C THR A 446 1.85 -11.72 -44.13
N LEU A 447 3.18 -11.95 -44.23
CA LEU A 447 3.80 -12.38 -45.50
C LEU A 447 3.26 -13.74 -45.97
N VAL A 448 3.14 -14.72 -45.08
CA VAL A 448 2.55 -16.03 -45.41
C VAL A 448 1.07 -15.92 -45.79
N GLU A 449 0.29 -15.11 -45.09
CA GLU A 449 -1.11 -14.84 -45.43
C GLU A 449 -1.25 -14.19 -46.81
N LEU A 450 -0.39 -13.22 -47.13
CA LEU A 450 -0.37 -12.56 -48.45
C LEU A 450 0.09 -13.48 -49.57
N SER A 451 0.97 -14.46 -49.31
CA SER A 451 1.47 -15.42 -50.29
C SER A 451 0.52 -16.60 -50.50
N ASN A 452 -0.57 -16.69 -49.76
CA ASN A 452 -1.53 -17.78 -49.90
C ASN A 452 -2.29 -17.67 -51.21
N ILE A 453 -2.07 -18.68 -52.09
CA ILE A 453 -2.63 -18.79 -53.45
C ILE A 453 -4.18 -18.73 -53.46
N ASN A 454 -4.81 -19.16 -52.36
CA ASN A 454 -6.26 -19.13 -52.23
C ASN A 454 -6.86 -17.75 -51.94
N THR A 455 -6.02 -16.69 -51.77
CA THR A 455 -6.54 -15.33 -51.63
C THR A 455 -7.28 -14.91 -52.93
N PRO A 456 -8.40 -14.16 -52.84
CA PRO A 456 -9.20 -13.77 -54.01
C PRO A 456 -8.39 -13.06 -55.10
N ILE A 457 -7.36 -12.28 -54.69
CA ILE A 457 -6.51 -11.54 -55.63
C ILE A 457 -5.57 -12.48 -56.39
N LEU A 458 -4.88 -13.40 -55.67
CA LEU A 458 -3.95 -14.32 -56.27
C LEU A 458 -4.67 -15.38 -57.12
N LYS A 459 -5.87 -15.83 -56.69
CA LYS A 459 -6.70 -16.71 -57.45
C LYS A 459 -7.17 -16.06 -58.76
N ARG A 460 -7.57 -14.78 -58.71
CA ARG A 460 -7.94 -14.04 -59.91
C ARG A 460 -6.72 -13.83 -60.84
N LEU A 461 -5.53 -13.60 -60.29
CA LEU A 461 -4.30 -13.49 -61.07
C LEU A 461 -3.93 -14.83 -61.72
N SER A 462 -4.08 -15.95 -61.02
CA SER A 462 -3.82 -17.28 -61.55
C SER A 462 -4.81 -17.68 -62.69
N GLU A 463 -6.04 -17.18 -62.63
CA GLU A 463 -7.07 -17.43 -63.68
C GLU A 463 -6.89 -16.50 -64.88
N THR A 464 -6.56 -15.21 -64.65
CA THR A 464 -6.45 -14.22 -65.73
C THR A 464 -5.10 -14.19 -66.46
N SER A 465 -4.00 -14.53 -65.73
CA SER A 465 -2.63 -14.49 -66.28
C SER A 465 -1.80 -15.62 -65.73
N PRO A 466 -2.05 -16.89 -66.10
CA PRO A 466 -1.38 -18.05 -65.50
C PRO A 466 0.13 -18.09 -65.72
N GLY A 467 0.63 -17.63 -66.87
CA GLY A 467 2.06 -17.54 -67.13
C GLY A 467 2.81 -16.56 -66.24
N THR A 468 2.27 -15.35 -66.01
CA THR A 468 2.79 -14.35 -65.09
C THR A 468 2.75 -14.82 -63.65
N PHE A 469 1.67 -15.51 -63.27
CA PHE A 469 1.50 -16.10 -61.96
C PHE A 469 2.57 -17.19 -61.68
N GLN A 470 2.79 -18.12 -62.60
CA GLN A 470 3.85 -19.14 -62.47
C GLN A 470 5.24 -18.55 -62.40
N HIS A 471 5.54 -17.52 -63.21
CA HIS A 471 6.84 -16.83 -63.16
C HIS A 471 7.06 -16.08 -61.86
N SER A 472 6.02 -15.57 -61.21
CA SER A 472 6.12 -14.89 -59.91
C SER A 472 6.26 -15.85 -58.73
N LEU A 473 6.00 -17.14 -58.92
CA LEU A 473 6.20 -18.19 -57.91
C LEU A 473 7.58 -18.83 -57.93
N GLN A 474 8.35 -18.64 -59.00
CA GLN A 474 9.74 -19.05 -59.11
C GLN A 474 10.68 -17.99 -58.51
#